data_99943750343d7b64f643b32abd0bd126
#
_entry.id   99943750343d7b64f643b32abd0bd126
#
_cell.length_a   1.000
_cell.length_b   1.000
_cell.length_c   1.000
_cell.angle_alpha   90.00
_cell.angle_beta   90.00
_cell.angle_gamma   90.00
#
_symmetry.space_group_name_H-M   'P 1'
#
loop_
_entity.id
_entity.type
_entity.pdbx_description
1 polymer ?
#
loop_
_entity_poly.entity_id
_entity_poly.type
_entity_poly.pdbx_seq_one_letter_code
_entity_poly.pdbx_strand_id
1 'polypeptide(L)'
;MQTPTFYDIFKQLNNTPRPSHHEERVADFLCNFAQQYGLRYRRDAQNCVVIEKDATPGHENAEPVVILNHMDMVCVAKDGYLRDGHAFDPLSDEIRAYIETVKNPDGSESRWMKAEGTSLGADNGMGLSMALAILADDSLVHGPLEVLTTTNEEDGMSGAEALSTDFIKGRKVINLDSEAYDEITMGAAGAYLQIAHFKADWANVPDGYVFRRIVIDGGLGGHSGVDINKGRCHTNQEICRFIQNFGTDKMMVCAINGGTANASISSVAEVIVAVRPETEKALTEAVVAYNDQLRRQFATTDAGISMRGEETNACSQYLRNAGDIVCAFNELPIGMLKMRDDMPGTVMTSNNAGRIITTDSEVTISCHSRSFSNEEMRALGQGITATFKKYGAVNVELLMDTPAWVERADSPLVALTCQTFQDVLGFEPKKVAMHFVLEAAYYVQKYPGVEIASIGPLIIEPHSTSERVNLDTADNIWKVTLELLKRLA
;
A
#
# COMPACT_ATOMS: atom_id res chain seq x y z
N MET A 1 -13.06 18.86 -33.78
CA MET A 1 -12.74 17.44 -33.52
C MET A 1 -13.88 16.84 -32.76
N GLN A 2 -14.13 15.53 -32.87
CA GLN A 2 -15.11 14.86 -32.03
C GLN A 2 -14.49 14.75 -30.63
N THR A 3 -15.25 15.07 -29.57
CA THR A 3 -14.80 14.94 -28.18
C THR A 3 -14.52 13.46 -27.88
N PRO A 4 -13.33 13.08 -27.42
CA PRO A 4 -13.02 11.69 -27.12
C PRO A 4 -13.76 11.24 -25.85
N THR A 5 -14.21 10.00 -25.83
CA THR A 5 -14.69 9.38 -24.60
C THR A 5 -13.53 9.06 -23.67
N PHE A 6 -13.77 8.89 -22.37
CA PHE A 6 -12.72 8.46 -21.46
C PHE A 6 -12.17 7.06 -21.82
N TYR A 7 -12.96 6.20 -22.47
CA TYR A 7 -12.47 4.92 -23.00
C TYR A 7 -11.48 5.11 -24.17
N ASP A 8 -11.71 6.10 -25.05
CA ASP A 8 -10.77 6.42 -26.14
C ASP A 8 -9.43 6.91 -25.58
N ILE A 9 -9.48 7.69 -24.50
CA ILE A 9 -8.30 8.20 -23.83
C ILE A 9 -7.58 7.08 -23.07
N PHE A 10 -8.31 6.20 -22.35
CA PHE A 10 -7.73 5.05 -21.69
C PHE A 10 -6.94 4.14 -22.64
N LYS A 11 -7.48 3.92 -23.83
CA LYS A 11 -6.77 3.19 -24.89
C LYS A 11 -5.47 3.88 -25.31
N GLN A 12 -5.45 5.22 -25.36
CA GLN A 12 -4.23 5.97 -25.68
C GLN A 12 -3.21 5.87 -24.54
N LEU A 13 -3.66 5.93 -23.28
CA LEU A 13 -2.80 5.72 -22.12
C LEU A 13 -2.18 4.32 -22.12
N ASN A 14 -2.95 3.29 -22.47
CA ASN A 14 -2.45 1.91 -22.56
C ASN A 14 -1.42 1.71 -23.69
N ASN A 15 -1.39 2.60 -24.69
CA ASN A 15 -0.36 2.64 -25.72
C ASN A 15 0.88 3.46 -25.28
N THR A 16 0.84 4.05 -24.08
CA THR A 16 1.92 4.88 -23.54
C THR A 16 2.53 4.18 -22.33
N PRO A 17 3.69 3.53 -22.44
CA PRO A 17 4.37 2.91 -21.30
C PRO A 17 4.56 3.90 -20.15
N ARG A 18 4.15 3.49 -18.93
CA ARG A 18 4.12 4.36 -17.75
C ARG A 18 4.40 3.62 -16.42
N PRO A 19 5.40 2.72 -16.38
CA PRO A 19 5.77 2.12 -15.10
C PRO A 19 6.33 3.18 -14.16
N SER A 20 6.16 3.00 -12.85
CA SER A 20 6.72 3.89 -11.82
C SER A 20 8.22 4.13 -12.04
N HIS A 21 8.68 5.33 -11.76
CA HIS A 21 10.03 5.86 -12.05
C HIS A 21 10.38 6.09 -13.55
N HIS A 22 9.44 5.86 -14.48
CA HIS A 22 9.66 6.03 -15.93
C HIS A 22 8.45 6.72 -16.60
N GLU A 23 7.96 7.79 -15.97
CA GLU A 23 6.72 8.48 -16.36
C GLU A 23 6.93 9.58 -17.42
N GLU A 24 8.15 9.80 -17.91
CA GLU A 24 8.45 10.90 -18.85
C GLU A 24 7.54 10.87 -20.09
N ARG A 25 7.26 9.66 -20.63
CA ARG A 25 6.44 9.50 -21.84
C ARG A 25 4.98 9.87 -21.61
N VAL A 26 4.43 9.47 -20.46
CA VAL A 26 3.04 9.81 -20.12
C VAL A 26 2.92 11.28 -19.71
N ALA A 27 3.94 11.86 -19.05
CA ALA A 27 4.00 13.30 -18.79
C ALA A 27 4.06 14.12 -20.10
N ASP A 28 4.84 13.66 -21.08
CA ASP A 28 4.87 14.26 -22.44
C ASP A 28 3.50 14.13 -23.12
N PHE A 29 2.84 12.97 -23.00
CA PHE A 29 1.48 12.76 -23.51
C PHE A 29 0.49 13.77 -22.90
N LEU A 30 0.53 14.00 -21.59
CA LEU A 30 -0.33 14.98 -20.91
C LEU A 30 -0.06 16.41 -21.35
N CYS A 31 1.20 16.80 -21.50
CA CYS A 31 1.57 18.12 -22.01
C CYS A 31 1.10 18.33 -23.46
N ASN A 32 1.27 17.33 -24.32
CA ASN A 32 0.80 17.35 -25.70
C ASN A 32 -0.73 17.41 -25.79
N PHE A 33 -1.41 16.66 -24.90
CA PHE A 33 -2.87 16.72 -24.77
C PHE A 33 -3.33 18.14 -24.42
N ALA A 34 -2.73 18.77 -23.42
CA ALA A 34 -3.04 20.14 -23.03
C ALA A 34 -2.85 21.12 -24.22
N GLN A 35 -1.75 21.00 -24.96
CA GLN A 35 -1.48 21.83 -26.15
C GLN A 35 -2.53 21.60 -27.24
N GLN A 36 -2.92 20.36 -27.52
CA GLN A 36 -3.92 20.01 -28.53
C GLN A 36 -5.28 20.65 -28.25
N TYR A 37 -5.68 20.77 -26.97
CA TYR A 37 -6.93 21.37 -26.54
C TYR A 37 -6.80 22.86 -26.16
N GLY A 38 -5.62 23.47 -26.36
CA GLY A 38 -5.39 24.89 -26.04
C GLY A 38 -5.43 25.22 -24.54
N LEU A 39 -5.17 24.25 -23.69
CA LEU A 39 -5.21 24.37 -22.23
C LEU A 39 -3.85 24.82 -21.67
N ARG A 40 -3.89 25.57 -20.55
CA ARG A 40 -2.66 25.89 -19.81
C ARG A 40 -2.22 24.67 -19.01
N TYR A 41 -0.91 24.50 -18.89
CA TYR A 41 -0.35 23.42 -18.06
C TYR A 41 0.99 23.83 -17.46
N ARG A 42 1.37 23.15 -16.40
CA ARG A 42 2.69 23.21 -15.77
C ARG A 42 3.18 21.79 -15.51
N ARG A 43 4.47 21.56 -15.67
CA ARG A 43 5.17 20.32 -15.33
C ARG A 43 6.28 20.65 -14.38
N ASP A 44 6.45 19.91 -13.30
CA ASP A 44 7.52 20.09 -12.34
C ASP A 44 8.74 19.21 -12.66
N ALA A 45 9.76 19.29 -11.79
CA ALA A 45 11.00 18.53 -11.96
C ALA A 45 10.83 17.02 -11.71
N GLN A 46 9.75 16.60 -11.07
CA GLN A 46 9.40 15.19 -10.85
C GLN A 46 8.47 14.64 -11.94
N ASN A 47 8.20 15.43 -12.98
CA ASN A 47 7.24 15.11 -14.04
C ASN A 47 5.76 15.16 -13.63
N CYS A 48 5.41 15.62 -12.43
CA CYS A 48 4.02 15.89 -12.09
C CYS A 48 3.47 16.99 -13.02
N VAL A 49 2.23 16.80 -13.49
CA VAL A 49 1.60 17.72 -14.45
C VAL A 49 0.30 18.24 -13.86
N VAL A 50 0.08 19.55 -13.92
CA VAL A 50 -1.22 20.17 -13.69
C VAL A 50 -1.70 20.85 -14.98
N ILE A 51 -2.93 20.51 -15.41
CA ILE A 51 -3.60 21.12 -16.56
C ILE A 51 -4.76 21.95 -16.06
N GLU A 52 -4.82 23.22 -16.47
CA GLU A 52 -5.85 24.18 -16.05
C GLU A 52 -6.89 24.41 -17.15
N LYS A 53 -8.18 24.36 -16.81
CA LYS A 53 -9.28 24.73 -17.69
C LYS A 53 -10.07 25.86 -17.06
N ASP A 54 -10.35 26.92 -17.84
CA ASP A 54 -11.19 28.05 -17.39
C ASP A 54 -12.63 27.58 -17.14
N ALA A 55 -13.33 28.25 -16.23
CA ALA A 55 -14.73 27.98 -15.94
C ALA A 55 -15.61 28.13 -17.19
N THR A 56 -16.71 27.39 -17.22
CA THR A 56 -17.79 27.65 -18.20
C THR A 56 -18.39 29.04 -17.96
N PRO A 57 -18.86 29.74 -19.02
CA PRO A 57 -19.43 31.09 -18.91
C PRO A 57 -20.51 31.19 -17.83
N GLY A 58 -20.34 32.14 -16.91
CA GLY A 58 -21.22 32.35 -15.75
C GLY A 58 -20.80 31.69 -14.46
N HIS A 59 -19.71 30.86 -14.47
CA HIS A 59 -19.19 30.13 -13.32
C HIS A 59 -17.76 30.56 -12.94
N GLU A 60 -17.29 31.71 -13.42
CA GLU A 60 -15.92 32.20 -13.25
C GLU A 60 -15.58 32.54 -11.80
N ASN A 61 -16.58 32.78 -10.95
CA ASN A 61 -16.42 33.11 -9.54
C ASN A 61 -16.44 31.88 -8.60
N ALA A 62 -16.67 30.68 -9.15
CA ALA A 62 -16.62 29.46 -8.36
C ALA A 62 -15.19 29.17 -7.85
N GLU A 63 -15.08 28.49 -6.70
CA GLU A 63 -13.77 28.03 -6.22
C GLU A 63 -13.18 27.00 -7.19
N PRO A 64 -11.88 27.06 -7.49
CA PRO A 64 -11.24 26.06 -8.32
C PRO A 64 -11.37 24.66 -7.71
N VAL A 65 -11.70 23.68 -8.55
CA VAL A 65 -11.77 22.26 -8.18
C VAL A 65 -10.57 21.53 -8.78
N VAL A 66 -9.91 20.70 -7.97
CA VAL A 66 -8.84 19.83 -8.42
C VAL A 66 -9.38 18.44 -8.67
N ILE A 67 -9.10 17.86 -9.83
CA ILE A 67 -9.27 16.44 -10.10
C ILE A 67 -7.89 15.82 -9.98
N LEU A 68 -7.72 14.92 -9.01
CA LEU A 68 -6.44 14.32 -8.65
C LEU A 68 -6.35 12.90 -9.19
N ASN A 69 -5.21 12.58 -9.79
CA ASN A 69 -4.88 11.26 -10.33
C ASN A 69 -3.37 11.03 -10.26
N HIS A 70 -2.93 9.77 -10.38
CA HIS A 70 -1.53 9.46 -10.70
C HIS A 70 -1.37 8.92 -12.12
N MET A 71 -0.17 9.03 -12.68
CA MET A 71 0.07 8.64 -14.07
C MET A 71 0.78 7.32 -14.24
N ASP A 72 1.50 6.88 -13.23
CA ASP A 72 2.20 5.60 -13.23
C ASP A 72 1.23 4.41 -13.03
N MET A 73 1.75 3.22 -13.16
CA MET A 73 1.04 1.96 -12.88
C MET A 73 2.05 0.87 -12.52
N VAL A 74 1.61 -0.12 -11.74
CA VAL A 74 2.36 -1.35 -11.55
C VAL A 74 2.32 -2.20 -12.82
N CYS A 75 3.47 -2.37 -13.46
CA CYS A 75 3.61 -3.13 -14.71
C CYS A 75 4.13 -4.54 -14.41
N VAL A 76 3.24 -5.54 -14.44
CA VAL A 76 3.57 -6.95 -14.27
C VAL A 76 3.05 -7.79 -15.43
N ALA A 77 3.69 -8.92 -15.71
CA ALA A 77 3.25 -9.90 -16.70
C ALA A 77 3.21 -11.29 -16.09
N LYS A 78 2.35 -12.16 -16.64
CA LYS A 78 2.30 -13.58 -16.27
C LYS A 78 3.62 -14.28 -16.59
N ASP A 79 4.00 -15.24 -15.75
CA ASP A 79 5.18 -16.06 -15.99
C ASP A 79 5.12 -16.70 -17.37
N GLY A 80 6.19 -16.50 -18.16
CA GLY A 80 6.28 -17.02 -19.52
C GLY A 80 5.41 -16.32 -20.57
N TYR A 81 4.74 -15.21 -20.22
CA TYR A 81 3.99 -14.44 -21.21
C TYR A 81 4.94 -13.82 -22.25
N LEU A 82 4.61 -14.05 -23.52
CA LEU A 82 5.33 -13.50 -24.66
C LEU A 82 4.44 -12.53 -25.43
N ARG A 83 4.92 -11.32 -25.59
CA ARG A 83 4.34 -10.29 -26.42
C ARG A 83 4.96 -10.36 -27.81
N ASP A 84 4.20 -10.74 -28.85
CA ASP A 84 4.70 -10.83 -30.23
C ASP A 84 6.02 -11.64 -30.37
N GLY A 85 6.23 -12.62 -29.48
CA GLY A 85 7.40 -13.53 -29.49
C GLY A 85 8.59 -13.08 -28.62
N HIS A 86 8.48 -11.97 -27.88
CA HIS A 86 9.44 -11.53 -26.86
C HIS A 86 8.81 -11.42 -25.47
N ALA A 87 9.61 -11.41 -24.41
CA ALA A 87 9.12 -11.15 -23.07
C ALA A 87 8.59 -9.71 -22.99
N PHE A 88 7.46 -9.51 -22.26
CA PHE A 88 6.89 -8.20 -22.07
C PHE A 88 7.91 -7.23 -21.46
N ASP A 89 8.11 -6.11 -22.13
CA ASP A 89 8.95 -5.00 -21.65
C ASP A 89 8.07 -3.81 -21.24
N PRO A 90 7.95 -3.52 -19.92
CA PRO A 90 7.11 -2.43 -19.42
C PRO A 90 7.56 -1.03 -19.88
N LEU A 91 8.79 -0.88 -20.40
CA LEU A 91 9.31 0.40 -20.87
C LEU A 91 8.97 0.69 -22.34
N SER A 92 8.53 -0.32 -23.08
CA SER A 92 8.33 -0.17 -24.54
C SER A 92 7.01 -0.73 -25.06
N ASP A 93 6.47 -1.76 -24.39
CA ASP A 93 5.26 -2.44 -24.86
C ASP A 93 3.98 -1.73 -24.40
N GLU A 94 3.00 -1.72 -25.28
CA GLU A 94 1.63 -1.27 -24.97
C GLU A 94 0.86 -2.31 -24.14
N ILE A 95 -0.14 -1.92 -23.37
CA ILE A 95 -1.08 -2.83 -22.70
C ILE A 95 -2.22 -3.17 -23.67
N ARG A 96 -2.44 -4.45 -23.95
CA ARG A 96 -3.55 -4.93 -24.79
C ARG A 96 -4.79 -5.20 -23.95
N ALA A 97 -5.64 -4.16 -23.84
CA ALA A 97 -6.90 -4.31 -23.14
C ALA A 97 -7.99 -4.91 -24.04
N TYR A 98 -8.87 -5.70 -23.44
CA TYR A 98 -10.07 -6.26 -24.06
C TYR A 98 -11.25 -6.23 -23.10
N ILE A 99 -12.48 -6.28 -23.67
CA ILE A 99 -13.73 -6.28 -22.90
C ILE A 99 -14.32 -7.67 -22.89
N GLU A 100 -14.71 -8.13 -21.70
CA GLU A 100 -15.43 -9.39 -21.48
C GLU A 100 -16.78 -9.09 -20.83
N THR A 101 -17.86 -9.70 -21.34
CA THR A 101 -19.17 -9.65 -20.70
C THR A 101 -19.35 -10.92 -19.87
N VAL A 102 -19.63 -10.72 -18.57
CA VAL A 102 -19.81 -11.79 -17.59
C VAL A 102 -21.26 -11.80 -17.11
N LYS A 103 -21.88 -13.01 -17.10
CA LYS A 103 -23.18 -13.21 -16.49
C LYS A 103 -23.06 -13.33 -15.00
N ASN A 104 -23.80 -12.47 -14.27
CA ASN A 104 -23.87 -12.49 -12.82
C ASN A 104 -24.81 -13.60 -12.31
N PRO A 105 -24.71 -14.00 -11.03
CA PRO A 105 -25.59 -15.02 -10.44
C PRO A 105 -27.08 -14.67 -10.47
N ASP A 106 -27.42 -13.39 -10.50
CA ASP A 106 -28.80 -12.86 -10.62
C ASP A 106 -29.33 -12.82 -12.05
N GLY A 107 -28.52 -13.24 -13.04
CA GLY A 107 -28.85 -13.25 -14.46
C GLY A 107 -28.58 -11.95 -15.20
N SER A 108 -28.15 -10.90 -14.52
CA SER A 108 -27.68 -9.65 -15.17
C SER A 108 -26.32 -9.88 -15.86
N GLU A 109 -25.93 -8.94 -16.71
CA GLU A 109 -24.62 -8.95 -17.37
C GLU A 109 -23.79 -7.75 -16.89
N SER A 110 -22.49 -7.98 -16.67
CA SER A 110 -21.50 -6.96 -16.35
C SER A 110 -20.39 -6.91 -17.37
N ARG A 111 -19.98 -5.71 -17.75
CA ARG A 111 -18.87 -5.50 -18.67
C ARG A 111 -17.58 -5.28 -17.90
N TRP A 112 -16.58 -6.07 -18.19
CA TRP A 112 -15.26 -5.99 -17.54
C TRP A 112 -14.19 -5.73 -18.59
N MET A 113 -13.28 -4.78 -18.31
CA MET A 113 -12.07 -4.60 -19.08
C MET A 113 -10.91 -5.30 -18.37
N LYS A 114 -10.09 -6.01 -19.13
CA LYS A 114 -8.93 -6.78 -18.69
C LYS A 114 -7.76 -6.56 -19.65
N ALA A 115 -6.57 -6.98 -19.26
CA ALA A 115 -5.40 -6.99 -20.13
C ALA A 115 -4.98 -8.41 -20.52
N GLU A 116 -4.38 -8.55 -21.70
CA GLU A 116 -3.86 -9.80 -22.22
C GLU A 116 -2.50 -10.11 -21.58
N GLY A 117 -2.51 -10.94 -20.54
CA GLY A 117 -1.29 -11.45 -19.91
C GLY A 117 -0.49 -10.49 -19.06
N THR A 118 -0.96 -9.24 -18.87
CA THR A 118 -0.31 -8.21 -18.06
C THR A 118 -1.30 -7.59 -17.06
N SER A 119 -0.82 -6.72 -16.16
CA SER A 119 -1.66 -5.74 -15.47
C SER A 119 -2.37 -4.83 -16.49
N LEU A 120 -3.52 -4.26 -16.11
CA LEU A 120 -4.34 -3.41 -16.98
C LEU A 120 -3.99 -1.93 -16.86
N GLY A 121 -3.60 -1.49 -15.66
CA GLY A 121 -3.38 -0.09 -15.30
C GLY A 121 -4.67 0.73 -15.25
N ALA A 122 -5.78 0.11 -14.84
CA ALA A 122 -7.03 0.82 -14.55
C ALA A 122 -6.86 1.72 -13.33
N ASP A 123 -6.08 1.30 -12.40
CA ASP A 123 -5.46 2.06 -11.32
C ASP A 123 -4.20 2.77 -11.84
N ASN A 124 -4.13 4.10 -11.91
CA ASN A 124 -5.24 5.06 -11.93
C ASN A 124 -5.57 5.55 -13.36
N GLY A 125 -5.26 4.75 -14.39
CA GLY A 125 -5.49 5.12 -15.79
C GLY A 125 -6.97 5.40 -16.11
N MET A 126 -7.90 4.77 -15.40
CA MET A 126 -9.33 5.01 -15.63
C MET A 126 -9.75 6.38 -15.11
N GLY A 127 -9.33 6.74 -13.88
CA GLY A 127 -9.57 8.07 -13.31
C GLY A 127 -8.92 9.18 -14.13
N LEU A 128 -7.65 9.00 -14.52
CA LEU A 128 -6.93 9.94 -15.37
C LEU A 128 -7.63 10.12 -16.74
N SER A 129 -8.15 9.04 -17.32
CA SER A 129 -8.88 9.11 -18.59
C SER A 129 -10.18 9.93 -18.45
N MET A 130 -10.90 9.78 -17.35
CA MET A 130 -12.10 10.60 -17.06
C MET A 130 -11.72 12.07 -16.90
N ALA A 131 -10.67 12.38 -16.16
CA ALA A 131 -10.19 13.75 -15.97
C ALA A 131 -9.81 14.41 -17.30
N LEU A 132 -9.12 13.72 -18.17
CA LEU A 132 -8.75 14.24 -19.50
C LEU A 132 -9.97 14.39 -20.42
N ALA A 133 -10.97 13.48 -20.35
CA ALA A 133 -12.19 13.62 -21.12
C ALA A 133 -13.01 14.85 -20.68
N ILE A 134 -13.03 15.18 -19.38
CA ILE A 134 -13.63 16.41 -18.85
C ILE A 134 -12.92 17.65 -19.42
N LEU A 135 -11.59 17.62 -19.48
CA LEU A 135 -10.83 18.72 -20.06
C LEU A 135 -11.10 18.92 -21.56
N ALA A 136 -11.35 17.85 -22.30
CA ALA A 136 -11.59 17.88 -23.76
C ALA A 136 -13.01 18.29 -24.14
N ASP A 137 -13.96 18.31 -23.20
CA ASP A 137 -15.38 18.57 -23.48
C ASP A 137 -15.79 19.97 -23.03
N ASP A 138 -16.00 20.88 -24.00
CA ASP A 138 -16.46 22.26 -23.75
C ASP A 138 -17.97 22.38 -23.50
N SER A 139 -18.72 21.29 -23.61
CA SER A 139 -20.15 21.27 -23.33
C SER A 139 -20.50 21.09 -21.85
N LEU A 140 -19.54 20.69 -21.03
CA LEU A 140 -19.72 20.43 -19.61
C LEU A 140 -19.79 21.73 -18.81
N VAL A 141 -20.60 21.71 -17.74
CA VAL A 141 -20.71 22.84 -16.80
C VAL A 141 -19.80 22.61 -15.61
N HIS A 142 -18.87 23.53 -15.37
CA HIS A 142 -17.92 23.49 -14.26
C HIS A 142 -17.37 24.87 -13.93
N GLY A 143 -16.92 25.07 -12.69
CA GLY A 143 -16.07 26.20 -12.29
C GLY A 143 -14.63 26.05 -12.84
N PRO A 144 -13.65 26.87 -12.42
CA PRO A 144 -12.26 26.67 -12.80
C PRO A 144 -11.79 25.27 -12.39
N LEU A 145 -11.10 24.55 -13.30
CA LEU A 145 -10.59 23.19 -13.05
C LEU A 145 -9.07 23.15 -13.10
N GLU A 146 -8.50 22.33 -12.22
CA GLU A 146 -7.12 21.89 -12.23
C GLU A 146 -7.12 20.34 -12.26
N VAL A 147 -6.58 19.74 -13.31
CA VAL A 147 -6.32 18.29 -13.33
C VAL A 147 -4.86 18.10 -12.93
N LEU A 148 -4.65 17.61 -11.73
CA LEU A 148 -3.33 17.28 -11.22
C LEU A 148 -3.07 15.79 -11.40
N THR A 149 -1.92 15.48 -11.97
CA THR A 149 -1.47 14.10 -12.21
C THR A 149 -0.05 13.95 -11.67
N THR A 150 0.11 13.07 -10.71
CA THR A 150 1.38 12.81 -10.01
C THR A 150 2.14 11.63 -10.60
N THR A 151 3.37 11.48 -10.17
CA THR A 151 4.30 10.40 -10.53
C THR A 151 4.61 9.54 -9.31
N ASN A 152 4.97 8.28 -9.58
CA ASN A 152 5.50 7.35 -8.58
C ASN A 152 4.56 7.16 -7.37
N GLU A 153 3.26 7.14 -7.59
CA GLU A 153 2.28 6.86 -6.53
C GLU A 153 2.46 5.45 -6.01
N GLU A 154 2.61 4.49 -6.91
CA GLU A 154 2.67 3.06 -6.68
C GLU A 154 3.96 2.58 -5.98
N ASP A 155 5.03 3.39 -6.02
CA ASP A 155 6.32 3.04 -5.39
C ASP A 155 6.92 4.22 -4.60
N GLY A 156 6.15 4.71 -3.62
CA GLY A 156 6.64 5.64 -2.60
C GLY A 156 6.15 7.07 -2.69
N MET A 157 5.28 7.44 -3.66
CA MET A 157 4.58 8.75 -3.73
C MET A 157 5.51 9.96 -3.81
N SER A 158 6.72 9.79 -4.36
CA SER A 158 7.74 10.85 -4.39
C SER A 158 7.30 12.08 -5.18
N GLY A 159 6.44 11.90 -6.19
CA GLY A 159 5.83 13.02 -6.91
C GLY A 159 4.99 13.90 -6.00
N ALA A 160 4.03 13.33 -5.27
CA ALA A 160 3.18 14.05 -4.33
C ALA A 160 3.99 14.66 -3.17
N GLU A 161 5.01 13.95 -2.67
CA GLU A 161 5.91 14.46 -1.64
C GLU A 161 6.71 15.67 -2.11
N ALA A 162 7.14 15.72 -3.36
CA ALA A 162 7.97 16.81 -3.89
C ALA A 162 7.17 18.05 -4.34
N LEU A 163 5.83 17.96 -4.51
CA LEU A 163 5.01 19.08 -4.98
C LEU A 163 5.24 20.36 -4.17
N SER A 164 5.37 21.49 -4.85
CA SER A 164 5.42 22.80 -4.20
C SER A 164 4.04 23.21 -3.68
N THR A 165 4.00 24.03 -2.63
CA THR A 165 2.75 24.49 -1.98
C THR A 165 1.91 25.44 -2.85
N ASP A 166 2.40 25.85 -4.01
CA ASP A 166 1.73 26.70 -5.00
C ASP A 166 1.41 25.95 -6.31
N PHE A 167 1.62 24.62 -6.34
CA PHE A 167 1.42 23.84 -7.56
C PHE A 167 -0.05 23.70 -7.93
N ILE A 168 -0.97 23.76 -6.95
CA ILE A 168 -2.42 23.86 -7.16
C ILE A 168 -3.02 25.03 -6.37
N LYS A 169 -4.12 25.56 -6.87
CA LYS A 169 -4.87 26.68 -6.25
C LYS A 169 -6.12 26.18 -5.54
N GLY A 170 -6.79 25.18 -6.14
CA GLY A 170 -8.02 24.59 -5.62
C GLY A 170 -7.83 23.98 -4.22
N ARG A 171 -8.93 23.99 -3.44
CA ARG A 171 -8.96 23.38 -2.11
C ARG A 171 -10.05 22.30 -2.00
N LYS A 172 -10.85 22.12 -3.04
CA LYS A 172 -11.78 21.01 -3.19
C LYS A 172 -11.16 20.01 -4.16
N VAL A 173 -10.82 18.83 -3.68
CA VAL A 173 -10.11 17.79 -4.45
C VAL A 173 -11.01 16.58 -4.62
N ILE A 174 -11.31 16.25 -5.86
CA ILE A 174 -11.95 14.98 -6.24
C ILE A 174 -10.82 14.06 -6.69
N ASN A 175 -10.51 13.06 -5.87
CA ASN A 175 -9.54 12.04 -6.25
C ASN A 175 -10.29 10.88 -6.95
N LEU A 176 -9.88 10.54 -8.17
CA LEU A 176 -10.53 9.48 -8.96
C LEU A 176 -9.74 8.16 -8.88
N ASP A 177 -9.27 7.83 -7.69
CA ASP A 177 -8.30 6.76 -7.42
C ASP A 177 -8.84 5.66 -6.50
N SER A 178 -10.13 5.68 -6.18
CA SER A 178 -10.72 4.61 -5.39
C SER A 178 -11.01 3.39 -6.27
N GLU A 179 -10.75 2.21 -5.73
CA GLU A 179 -11.03 0.93 -6.38
C GLU A 179 -12.40 0.35 -6.00
N ALA A 180 -13.07 0.98 -5.05
CA ALA A 180 -14.37 0.54 -4.52
C ALA A 180 -15.48 1.49 -4.96
N TYR A 181 -16.46 0.95 -5.69
CA TYR A 181 -17.54 1.71 -6.31
C TYR A 181 -18.57 2.29 -5.33
N ASP A 182 -18.84 1.57 -4.23
CA ASP A 182 -19.88 1.93 -3.25
C ASP A 182 -19.34 2.66 -2.01
N GLU A 183 -18.11 3.18 -2.11
CA GLU A 183 -17.42 3.84 -1.01
C GLU A 183 -16.89 5.22 -1.40
N ILE A 184 -16.76 6.10 -0.41
CA ILE A 184 -15.98 7.34 -0.49
C ILE A 184 -14.85 7.23 0.51
N THR A 185 -13.62 7.19 0.01
CA THR A 185 -12.44 7.28 0.89
C THR A 185 -12.23 8.74 1.27
N MET A 186 -12.19 9.00 2.57
CA MET A 186 -12.10 10.35 3.14
C MET A 186 -10.96 10.51 4.15
N GLY A 187 -10.13 9.49 4.33
CA GLY A 187 -9.00 9.50 5.23
C GLY A 187 -8.07 8.31 5.03
N ALA A 188 -6.82 8.47 5.45
CA ALA A 188 -5.80 7.43 5.39
C ALA A 188 -4.80 7.53 6.54
N ALA A 189 -4.36 6.38 7.08
CA ALA A 189 -3.31 6.39 8.09
C ALA A 189 -1.98 6.80 7.46
N GLY A 190 -1.18 7.54 8.22
CA GLY A 190 0.24 7.75 7.92
C GLY A 190 1.07 6.50 8.20
N ALA A 191 2.31 6.50 7.76
CA ALA A 191 3.25 5.41 7.98
C ALA A 191 4.62 5.91 8.43
N TYR A 192 5.22 5.14 9.34
CA TYR A 192 6.56 5.36 9.86
C TYR A 192 7.34 4.05 9.79
N LEU A 193 8.22 3.93 8.78
CA LEU A 193 9.02 2.73 8.56
C LEU A 193 10.44 2.97 9.02
N GLN A 194 10.91 2.12 9.93
CA GLN A 194 12.26 2.16 10.44
C GLN A 194 12.91 0.78 10.45
N ILE A 195 14.24 0.74 10.27
CA ILE A 195 15.06 -0.47 10.34
C ILE A 195 16.12 -0.29 11.43
N ALA A 196 16.10 -1.19 12.40
CA ALA A 196 17.16 -1.28 13.39
C ALA A 196 18.28 -2.19 12.90
N HIS A 197 19.51 -1.78 13.12
CA HIS A 197 20.74 -2.49 12.78
C HIS A 197 21.47 -2.90 14.06
N PHE A 198 21.61 -4.20 14.28
CA PHE A 198 22.38 -4.76 15.36
C PHE A 198 23.66 -5.37 14.78
N LYS A 199 24.82 -4.88 15.16
CA LYS A 199 26.09 -5.49 14.73
C LYS A 199 26.13 -6.96 15.20
N ALA A 200 26.44 -7.88 14.30
CA ALA A 200 26.58 -9.27 14.64
C ALA A 200 27.83 -9.49 15.50
N ASP A 201 27.64 -10.01 16.70
CA ASP A 201 28.73 -10.36 17.63
C ASP A 201 28.95 -11.86 17.59
N TRP A 202 29.81 -12.29 16.65
CA TRP A 202 30.08 -13.69 16.37
C TRP A 202 31.06 -14.34 17.33
N ALA A 203 30.77 -15.59 17.71
CA ALA A 203 31.73 -16.49 18.38
C ALA A 203 31.63 -17.88 17.74
N ASN A 204 32.73 -18.64 17.81
CA ASN A 204 32.77 -19.99 17.27
C ASN A 204 31.91 -20.95 18.10
N VAL A 205 31.15 -21.80 17.42
CA VAL A 205 30.43 -22.90 18.06
C VAL A 205 31.48 -23.96 18.47
N PRO A 206 31.49 -24.42 19.73
CA PRO A 206 32.42 -25.48 20.13
C PRO A 206 32.14 -26.82 19.44
N ASP A 207 33.14 -27.66 19.34
CA ASP A 207 32.96 -29.02 18.79
C ASP A 207 31.98 -29.85 19.62
N GLY A 208 31.27 -30.76 18.93
CA GLY A 208 30.36 -31.70 19.57
C GLY A 208 28.91 -31.18 19.75
N TYR A 209 28.60 -29.97 19.30
CA TYR A 209 27.23 -29.46 19.28
C TYR A 209 26.43 -30.07 18.11
N VAL A 210 25.13 -30.23 18.31
CA VAL A 210 24.16 -30.62 17.28
C VAL A 210 23.40 -29.39 16.77
N PHE A 211 23.08 -29.37 15.48
CA PHE A 211 22.46 -28.22 14.82
C PHE A 211 21.03 -28.55 14.45
N ARG A 212 20.14 -27.59 14.71
CA ARG A 212 18.71 -27.68 14.36
C ARG A 212 18.25 -26.39 13.72
N ARG A 213 17.48 -26.55 12.66
CA ARG A 213 16.69 -25.49 12.06
C ARG A 213 15.27 -25.61 12.59
N ILE A 214 14.75 -24.58 13.23
CA ILE A 214 13.38 -24.54 13.75
C ILE A 214 12.63 -23.55 12.89
N VAL A 215 11.51 -23.99 12.30
CA VAL A 215 10.71 -23.22 11.35
C VAL A 215 9.28 -23.10 11.87
N ILE A 216 8.73 -21.90 11.79
CA ILE A 216 7.29 -21.63 11.89
C ILE A 216 6.82 -21.21 10.51
N ASP A 217 5.86 -21.92 9.92
CA ASP A 217 5.26 -21.62 8.63
C ASP A 217 3.75 -21.95 8.59
N GLY A 218 3.13 -21.72 7.43
CA GLY A 218 1.69 -21.94 7.26
C GLY A 218 0.81 -20.83 7.85
N GLY A 219 1.39 -19.72 8.28
CA GLY A 219 0.65 -18.52 8.60
C GLY A 219 0.04 -17.88 7.36
N LEU A 220 -1.15 -17.28 7.46
CA LEU A 220 -1.79 -16.57 6.35
C LEU A 220 -1.06 -15.28 5.96
N GLY A 221 -0.39 -14.64 6.93
CA GLY A 221 0.23 -13.33 6.67
C GLY A 221 -0.79 -12.27 6.30
N GLY A 222 -0.48 -11.44 5.32
CA GLY A 222 -1.37 -10.40 4.78
C GLY A 222 -0.79 -9.00 4.91
N HIS A 223 -1.47 -8.01 4.32
CA HIS A 223 -1.03 -6.62 4.37
C HIS A 223 -1.23 -6.01 5.76
N SER A 224 -0.19 -5.40 6.33
CA SER A 224 -0.22 -4.86 7.70
C SER A 224 -1.22 -3.72 7.91
N GLY A 225 -1.65 -3.04 6.86
CA GLY A 225 -2.69 -2.02 6.91
C GLY A 225 -4.12 -2.58 6.80
N VAL A 226 -4.30 -3.74 6.17
CA VAL A 226 -5.63 -4.33 5.89
C VAL A 226 -5.97 -5.45 6.87
N ASP A 227 -4.95 -6.21 7.29
CA ASP A 227 -5.14 -7.48 8.00
C ASP A 227 -4.67 -7.47 9.46
N ILE A 228 -4.08 -6.38 9.95
CA ILE A 228 -3.41 -6.30 11.25
C ILE A 228 -4.34 -6.56 12.44
N ASN A 229 -5.64 -6.28 12.28
CA ASN A 229 -6.67 -6.49 13.30
C ASN A 229 -7.37 -7.85 13.20
N LYS A 230 -6.99 -8.71 12.25
CA LYS A 230 -7.63 -10.01 12.01
C LYS A 230 -7.13 -11.12 12.94
N GLY A 231 -6.20 -10.81 13.85
CA GLY A 231 -5.69 -11.77 14.83
C GLY A 231 -4.83 -12.88 14.23
N ARG A 232 -4.24 -12.65 13.03
CA ARG A 232 -3.37 -13.63 12.38
C ARG A 232 -2.07 -13.84 13.13
N CYS A 233 -1.47 -15.00 12.98
CA CYS A 233 -0.18 -15.33 13.55
C CYS A 233 0.93 -14.44 12.97
N HIS A 234 1.73 -13.84 13.85
CA HIS A 234 2.93 -13.10 13.47
C HIS A 234 4.16 -13.98 13.74
N THR A 235 4.62 -14.74 12.75
CA THR A 235 5.63 -15.79 12.93
C THR A 235 6.96 -15.28 13.49
N ASN A 236 7.41 -14.06 13.14
CA ASN A 236 8.60 -13.44 13.72
C ASN A 236 8.46 -13.25 15.24
N GLN A 237 7.27 -12.89 15.70
CA GLN A 237 7.03 -12.72 17.14
C GLN A 237 7.03 -14.09 17.85
N GLU A 238 6.42 -15.09 17.24
CA GLU A 238 6.33 -16.42 17.85
C GLU A 238 7.69 -17.12 17.89
N ILE A 239 8.54 -16.97 16.86
CA ILE A 239 9.89 -17.54 16.89
C ILE A 239 10.76 -16.86 17.96
N CYS A 240 10.70 -15.53 18.11
CA CYS A 240 11.41 -14.78 19.14
C CYS A 240 10.91 -15.14 20.55
N ARG A 241 9.61 -15.31 20.74
CA ARG A 241 9.03 -15.82 22.01
C ARG A 241 9.51 -17.22 22.35
N PHE A 242 9.53 -18.11 21.36
CA PHE A 242 10.07 -19.46 21.55
C PHE A 242 11.52 -19.43 22.00
N ILE A 243 12.38 -18.65 21.32
CA ILE A 243 13.80 -18.52 21.68
C ILE A 243 13.95 -18.02 23.12
N GLN A 244 13.20 -16.99 23.50
CA GLN A 244 13.24 -16.44 24.86
C GLN A 244 12.76 -17.45 25.91
N ASN A 245 11.67 -18.17 25.64
CA ASN A 245 11.10 -19.15 26.56
C ASN A 245 12.00 -20.38 26.77
N PHE A 246 12.65 -20.86 25.71
CA PHE A 246 13.57 -21.98 25.82
C PHE A 246 14.86 -21.56 26.52
N GLY A 247 15.35 -20.35 26.25
CA GLY A 247 16.53 -19.74 26.87
C GLY A 247 17.78 -19.79 26.00
N THR A 248 18.38 -18.61 25.78
CA THR A 248 19.64 -18.44 25.03
C THR A 248 20.85 -18.93 25.79
N ASP A 249 20.71 -19.29 27.07
CA ASP A 249 21.71 -20.00 27.88
C ASP A 249 21.78 -21.52 27.57
N LYS A 250 20.71 -22.08 27.04
CA LYS A 250 20.58 -23.50 26.67
C LYS A 250 20.83 -23.77 25.20
N MET A 251 20.74 -22.74 24.33
CA MET A 251 21.01 -22.87 22.92
C MET A 251 21.79 -21.67 22.37
N MET A 252 22.70 -21.94 21.47
CA MET A 252 23.44 -20.93 20.72
C MET A 252 22.67 -20.60 19.43
N VAL A 253 22.27 -19.36 19.26
CA VAL A 253 21.54 -18.91 18.07
C VAL A 253 22.54 -18.58 16.97
N CYS A 254 22.46 -19.28 15.84
CA CYS A 254 23.32 -19.06 14.67
C CYS A 254 22.72 -18.08 13.66
N ALA A 255 21.41 -18.07 13.50
CA ALA A 255 20.70 -17.11 12.66
C ALA A 255 19.23 -17.04 13.07
N ILE A 256 18.60 -15.87 12.86
CA ILE A 256 17.16 -15.65 12.98
C ILE A 256 16.72 -14.94 11.69
N ASN A 257 15.77 -15.54 10.96
CA ASN A 257 15.24 -14.96 9.73
C ASN A 257 13.72 -15.10 9.67
N GLY A 258 13.04 -14.09 9.15
CA GLY A 258 11.60 -14.18 8.92
C GLY A 258 10.99 -12.96 8.30
N GLY A 259 9.85 -13.19 7.68
CA GLY A 259 9.11 -12.20 6.91
C GLY A 259 9.71 -11.89 5.52
N THR A 260 8.86 -11.58 4.57
CA THR A 260 9.23 -11.33 3.17
C THR A 260 9.24 -9.84 2.82
N ALA A 261 8.37 -9.03 3.45
CA ALA A 261 8.24 -7.60 3.17
C ALA A 261 7.94 -6.80 4.45
N ASN A 262 8.33 -5.52 4.48
CA ASN A 262 8.13 -4.65 5.64
C ASN A 262 6.63 -4.41 5.95
N ALA A 263 5.81 -4.29 4.90
CA ALA A 263 4.37 -4.04 5.01
C ALA A 263 3.53 -5.32 5.15
N SER A 264 4.16 -6.52 5.21
CA SER A 264 3.45 -7.78 5.38
C SER A 264 3.56 -8.30 6.81
N ILE A 265 2.46 -8.85 7.33
CA ILE A 265 2.47 -9.66 8.56
C ILE A 265 3.30 -10.91 8.24
N SER A 266 4.30 -11.22 9.04
CA SER A 266 5.18 -12.36 8.76
C SER A 266 4.41 -13.68 8.85
N SER A 267 4.51 -14.49 7.78
CA SER A 267 3.85 -15.81 7.65
C SER A 267 4.84 -16.98 7.76
N VAL A 268 6.14 -16.68 7.76
CA VAL A 268 7.22 -17.63 7.91
C VAL A 268 8.34 -17.01 8.74
N ALA A 269 8.90 -17.80 9.66
CA ALA A 269 10.11 -17.45 10.41
C ALA A 269 10.91 -18.69 10.75
N GLU A 270 12.22 -18.53 10.87
CA GLU A 270 13.13 -19.61 11.23
C GLU A 270 14.23 -19.15 12.18
N VAL A 271 14.73 -20.09 12.95
CA VAL A 271 15.97 -19.93 13.72
C VAL A 271 16.86 -21.14 13.51
N ILE A 272 18.15 -20.90 13.30
CA ILE A 272 19.18 -21.94 13.31
C ILE A 272 19.89 -21.89 14.64
N VAL A 273 19.96 -23.03 15.31
CA VAL A 273 20.55 -23.13 16.64
C VAL A 273 21.54 -24.27 16.75
N ALA A 274 22.55 -24.10 17.63
CA ALA A 274 23.43 -25.16 18.08
C ALA A 274 23.11 -25.45 19.54
N VAL A 275 22.92 -26.72 19.89
CA VAL A 275 22.66 -27.17 21.27
C VAL A 275 23.60 -28.30 21.63
N ARG A 276 23.85 -28.47 22.93
CA ARG A 276 24.56 -29.64 23.42
C ARG A 276 23.74 -30.92 23.20
N PRO A 277 24.36 -32.08 22.92
CA PRO A 277 23.61 -33.33 22.69
C PRO A 277 22.62 -33.68 23.82
N GLU A 278 22.99 -33.42 25.08
CA GLU A 278 22.10 -33.64 26.22
C GLU A 278 20.86 -32.70 26.26
N THR A 279 20.92 -31.55 25.57
CA THR A 279 19.86 -30.57 25.50
C THR A 279 18.89 -30.83 24.31
N GLU A 280 19.32 -31.62 23.32
CA GLU A 280 18.62 -31.85 22.08
C GLU A 280 17.21 -32.42 22.29
N LYS A 281 17.08 -33.41 23.20
CA LYS A 281 15.77 -34.01 23.54
C LYS A 281 14.81 -32.95 24.10
N ALA A 282 15.29 -32.10 25.02
CA ALA A 282 14.49 -31.05 25.61
C ALA A 282 14.07 -30.00 24.58
N LEU A 283 14.95 -29.67 23.60
CA LEU A 283 14.61 -28.78 22.50
C LEU A 283 13.50 -29.38 21.61
N THR A 284 13.60 -30.67 21.26
CA THR A 284 12.59 -31.37 20.47
C THR A 284 11.24 -31.38 21.16
N GLU A 285 11.20 -31.69 22.44
CA GLU A 285 9.98 -31.68 23.27
C GLU A 285 9.39 -30.27 23.35
N ALA A 286 10.21 -29.23 23.49
CA ALA A 286 9.76 -27.84 23.52
C ALA A 286 9.17 -27.39 22.17
N VAL A 287 9.78 -27.79 21.04
CA VAL A 287 9.23 -27.52 19.70
C VAL A 287 7.86 -28.15 19.52
N VAL A 288 7.69 -29.41 19.90
CA VAL A 288 6.40 -30.12 19.84
C VAL A 288 5.33 -29.41 20.68
N ALA A 289 5.68 -29.10 21.94
CA ALA A 289 4.75 -28.42 22.84
C ALA A 289 4.34 -27.04 22.34
N TYR A 290 5.28 -26.26 21.77
CA TYR A 290 5.01 -24.94 21.20
C TYR A 290 4.17 -25.03 19.93
N ASN A 291 4.42 -26.02 19.06
CA ASN A 291 3.58 -26.29 17.89
C ASN A 291 2.12 -26.56 18.30
N ASP A 292 1.88 -27.36 19.33
CA ASP A 292 0.53 -27.63 19.85
C ASP A 292 -0.11 -26.36 20.43
N GLN A 293 0.67 -25.48 21.04
CA GLN A 293 0.18 -24.16 21.49
C GLN A 293 -0.21 -23.29 20.32
N LEU A 294 0.62 -23.13 19.29
CA LEU A 294 0.34 -22.33 18.10
C LEU A 294 -0.94 -22.79 17.39
N ARG A 295 -1.07 -24.11 17.19
CA ARG A 295 -2.25 -24.69 16.54
C ARG A 295 -3.54 -24.43 17.31
N ARG A 296 -3.50 -24.42 18.63
CA ARG A 296 -4.67 -24.06 19.45
C ARG A 296 -4.97 -22.57 19.40
N GLN A 297 -3.94 -21.74 19.52
CA GLN A 297 -4.06 -20.27 19.57
C GLN A 297 -4.60 -19.69 18.26
N PHE A 298 -4.13 -20.21 17.14
CA PHE A 298 -4.45 -19.69 15.80
C PHE A 298 -5.37 -20.60 14.97
N ALA A 299 -6.10 -21.51 15.63
CA ALA A 299 -6.96 -22.49 14.96
C ALA A 299 -7.98 -21.87 13.98
N THR A 300 -8.47 -20.67 14.27
CA THR A 300 -9.50 -19.97 13.48
C THR A 300 -8.90 -19.01 12.44
N THR A 301 -7.69 -18.51 12.66
CA THR A 301 -7.07 -17.48 11.80
C THR A 301 -6.00 -18.06 10.89
N ASP A 302 -5.26 -19.07 11.36
CA ASP A 302 -4.13 -19.65 10.64
C ASP A 302 -4.14 -21.18 10.79
N ALA A 303 -5.19 -21.84 10.30
CA ALA A 303 -5.39 -23.29 10.46
C ALA A 303 -4.21 -24.15 9.95
N GLY A 304 -3.41 -23.61 9.03
CA GLY A 304 -2.21 -24.25 8.47
C GLY A 304 -0.94 -24.06 9.29
N ILE A 305 -0.98 -23.25 10.38
CA ILE A 305 0.22 -22.90 11.14
C ILE A 305 0.90 -24.12 11.72
N SER A 306 2.21 -24.22 11.59
CA SER A 306 3.00 -25.28 12.14
C SER A 306 4.39 -24.82 12.60
N MET A 307 4.91 -25.47 13.64
CA MET A 307 6.29 -25.35 14.06
C MET A 307 6.95 -26.71 14.03
N ARG A 308 8.14 -26.79 13.45
CA ARG A 308 8.91 -28.04 13.37
C ARG A 308 10.39 -27.78 13.52
N GLY A 309 11.09 -28.80 14.03
CA GLY A 309 12.55 -28.84 14.07
C GLY A 309 13.07 -29.79 13.01
N GLU A 310 14.10 -29.37 12.28
CA GLU A 310 14.76 -30.12 11.21
C GLU A 310 16.26 -30.23 11.48
N GLU A 311 16.88 -31.29 11.00
CA GLU A 311 18.34 -31.34 10.95
C GLU A 311 18.86 -30.32 9.95
N THR A 312 20.01 -29.70 10.27
CA THR A 312 20.62 -28.73 9.37
C THR A 312 22.14 -28.87 9.38
N ASN A 313 22.78 -28.25 8.39
CA ASN A 313 24.24 -28.23 8.34
C ASN A 313 24.82 -27.46 9.54
N ALA A 314 26.03 -27.86 9.94
CA ALA A 314 26.77 -27.19 11.00
C ALA A 314 27.06 -25.73 10.66
N CYS A 315 26.78 -24.83 11.58
CA CYS A 315 27.24 -23.46 11.54
C CYS A 315 28.57 -23.33 12.28
N SER A 316 29.52 -22.57 11.74
CA SER A 316 30.79 -22.34 12.39
C SER A 316 30.70 -21.36 13.57
N GLN A 317 29.69 -20.48 13.54
CA GLN A 317 29.55 -19.36 14.47
C GLN A 317 28.13 -19.20 14.99
N TYR A 318 28.00 -18.56 16.16
CA TYR A 318 26.74 -18.16 16.76
C TYR A 318 26.78 -16.68 17.19
N LEU A 319 25.64 -16.05 17.31
CA LEU A 319 25.44 -14.67 17.77
C LEU A 319 25.47 -14.61 19.31
N ARG A 320 26.51 -14.03 19.91
CA ARG A 320 26.59 -13.83 21.38
C ARG A 320 25.52 -12.85 21.87
N ASN A 321 25.16 -11.88 21.05
CA ASN A 321 24.15 -10.88 21.36
C ASN A 321 22.72 -11.26 20.93
N ALA A 322 22.48 -12.52 20.56
CA ALA A 322 21.14 -12.99 20.18
C ALA A 322 20.11 -12.77 21.29
N GLY A 323 20.49 -12.91 22.58
CA GLY A 323 19.59 -12.65 23.70
C GLY A 323 19.05 -11.20 23.72
N ASP A 324 19.94 -10.23 23.51
CA ASP A 324 19.55 -8.81 23.45
C ASP A 324 18.66 -8.52 22.26
N ILE A 325 18.97 -9.08 21.07
CA ILE A 325 18.16 -8.91 19.85
C ILE A 325 16.76 -9.50 20.04
N VAL A 326 16.66 -10.70 20.63
CA VAL A 326 15.38 -11.35 20.92
C VAL A 326 14.58 -10.56 21.97
N CYS A 327 15.24 -10.06 23.00
CA CYS A 327 14.59 -9.19 24.00
C CYS A 327 14.10 -7.89 23.36
N ALA A 328 14.90 -7.26 22.49
CA ALA A 328 14.47 -6.08 21.73
C ALA A 328 13.19 -6.38 20.95
N PHE A 329 13.15 -7.48 20.19
CA PHE A 329 12.00 -7.86 19.39
C PHE A 329 10.75 -8.11 20.25
N ASN A 330 10.90 -8.82 21.37
CA ASN A 330 9.77 -9.18 22.23
C ASN A 330 9.20 -8.00 23.06
N GLU A 331 9.97 -6.92 23.26
CA GLU A 331 9.48 -5.67 23.87
C GLU A 331 8.73 -4.77 22.88
N LEU A 332 8.79 -5.06 21.56
CA LEU A 332 8.06 -4.23 20.59
C LEU A 332 6.55 -4.36 20.75
N PRO A 333 5.81 -3.25 20.69
CA PRO A 333 4.37 -3.29 20.55
C PRO A 333 4.04 -3.73 19.11
N ILE A 334 3.60 -4.98 18.92
CA ILE A 334 3.29 -5.56 17.60
C ILE A 334 1.79 -5.83 17.49
N GLY A 335 1.22 -5.54 16.32
CA GLY A 335 -0.17 -5.77 16.00
C GLY A 335 -1.01 -4.50 16.03
N MET A 336 -2.32 -4.65 16.12
CA MET A 336 -3.28 -3.56 16.34
C MET A 336 -3.15 -3.07 17.79
N LEU A 337 -2.82 -1.78 17.94
CA LEU A 337 -2.59 -1.16 19.26
C LEU A 337 -3.79 -0.36 19.74
N LYS A 338 -4.54 0.25 18.81
CA LYS A 338 -5.70 1.08 19.11
C LYS A 338 -6.70 1.03 17.97
N MET A 339 -7.99 0.93 18.30
CA MET A 339 -9.09 1.07 17.34
C MET A 339 -9.62 2.50 17.34
N ARG A 340 -10.32 2.89 16.29
CA ARG A 340 -11.05 4.16 16.23
C ARG A 340 -12.40 4.03 16.94
N ASP A 341 -12.71 4.98 17.82
CA ASP A 341 -13.99 5.01 18.52
C ASP A 341 -15.12 5.57 17.65
N ASP A 342 -14.77 6.50 16.75
CA ASP A 342 -15.69 7.22 15.86
C ASP A 342 -15.97 6.47 14.54
N MET A 343 -15.15 5.46 14.20
CA MET A 343 -15.29 4.65 12.99
C MET A 343 -15.11 3.17 13.34
N PRO A 344 -16.17 2.48 13.79
CA PRO A 344 -16.10 1.08 14.20
C PRO A 344 -15.52 0.16 13.12
N GLY A 345 -14.60 -0.72 13.50
CA GLY A 345 -13.91 -1.64 12.60
C GLY A 345 -12.60 -1.08 12.02
N THR A 346 -12.34 0.22 12.14
CA THR A 346 -11.12 0.86 11.64
C THR A 346 -10.05 0.90 12.72
N VAL A 347 -8.83 0.47 12.37
CA VAL A 347 -7.66 0.55 13.25
C VAL A 347 -7.18 2.00 13.32
N MET A 348 -6.96 2.51 14.52
CA MET A 348 -6.36 3.84 14.74
C MET A 348 -4.84 3.79 14.62
N THR A 349 -4.21 2.88 15.38
CA THR A 349 -2.75 2.79 15.47
C THR A 349 -2.33 1.34 15.51
N SER A 350 -1.29 1.00 14.73
CA SER A 350 -0.70 -0.34 14.68
C SER A 350 0.82 -0.28 14.48
N ASN A 351 1.49 -1.40 14.75
CA ASN A 351 2.88 -1.62 14.38
C ASN A 351 3.08 -3.04 13.89
N ASN A 352 3.85 -3.21 12.83
CA ASN A 352 4.20 -4.49 12.24
C ASN A 352 5.72 -4.67 12.22
N ALA A 353 6.27 -5.65 12.94
CA ALA A 353 7.68 -6.03 12.86
C ALA A 353 7.88 -7.03 11.70
N GLY A 354 7.75 -6.52 10.45
CA GLY A 354 7.58 -7.32 9.25
C GLY A 354 8.75 -8.25 8.93
N ARG A 355 9.98 -7.84 9.20
CA ARG A 355 11.20 -8.62 8.85
C ARG A 355 12.19 -8.67 9.99
N ILE A 356 12.84 -9.81 10.14
CA ILE A 356 14.08 -10.00 10.90
C ILE A 356 15.06 -10.80 10.04
N ILE A 357 16.28 -10.29 9.84
CA ILE A 357 17.24 -10.90 8.92
C ILE A 357 18.64 -10.87 9.53
N THR A 358 19.28 -12.03 9.55
CA THR A 358 20.67 -12.20 9.93
C THR A 358 21.56 -12.27 8.69
N THR A 359 22.62 -11.46 8.67
CA THR A 359 23.70 -11.49 7.69
C THR A 359 25.03 -11.72 8.38
N ASP A 360 26.12 -11.82 7.63
CA ASP A 360 27.48 -11.99 8.20
C ASP A 360 27.90 -10.81 9.08
N SER A 361 27.39 -9.61 8.83
CA SER A 361 27.80 -8.38 9.51
C SER A 361 26.81 -7.88 10.57
N GLU A 362 25.52 -8.19 10.41
CA GLU A 362 24.47 -7.60 11.23
C GLU A 362 23.19 -8.44 11.29
N VAL A 363 22.36 -8.12 12.27
CA VAL A 363 20.94 -8.52 12.29
C VAL A 363 20.09 -7.26 12.14
N THR A 364 19.15 -7.27 11.22
CA THR A 364 18.21 -6.15 11.02
C THR A 364 16.80 -6.52 11.45
N ILE A 365 16.06 -5.54 12.00
CA ILE A 365 14.64 -5.66 12.34
C ILE A 365 13.92 -4.46 11.74
N SER A 366 12.90 -4.70 10.90
CA SER A 366 12.06 -3.64 10.35
C SER A 366 10.77 -3.50 11.15
N CYS A 367 10.39 -2.25 11.46
CA CYS A 367 9.09 -1.91 12.05
C CYS A 367 8.36 -0.90 11.17
N HIS A 368 7.12 -1.22 10.84
CA HIS A 368 6.21 -0.38 10.06
C HIS A 368 5.02 0.02 10.92
N SER A 369 5.11 1.20 11.54
CA SER A 369 4.06 1.79 12.35
C SER A 369 3.08 2.57 11.48
N ARG A 370 1.79 2.54 11.82
CA ARG A 370 0.73 3.27 11.13
C ARG A 370 -0.20 3.94 12.14
N SER A 371 -0.66 5.17 11.84
CA SER A 371 -1.67 5.83 12.67
C SER A 371 -2.39 6.92 11.87
N PHE A 372 -3.65 7.20 12.24
CA PHE A 372 -4.36 8.41 11.81
C PHE A 372 -3.93 9.67 12.58
N SER A 373 -3.08 9.53 13.60
CA SER A 373 -2.45 10.65 14.31
C SER A 373 -0.96 10.69 14.01
N ASN A 374 -0.50 11.75 13.37
CA ASN A 374 0.93 11.96 13.09
C ASN A 374 1.76 12.01 14.40
N GLU A 375 1.18 12.58 15.48
CA GLU A 375 1.83 12.65 16.78
C GLU A 375 1.97 11.27 17.42
N GLU A 376 0.87 10.48 17.51
CA GLU A 376 0.90 9.11 18.04
C GLU A 376 1.85 8.21 17.23
N MET A 377 1.83 8.34 15.90
CA MET A 377 2.69 7.56 15.01
C MET A 377 4.18 7.82 15.28
N ARG A 378 4.58 9.09 15.33
CA ARG A 378 5.97 9.46 15.60
C ARG A 378 6.40 9.13 17.02
N ALA A 379 5.52 9.33 18.01
CA ALA A 379 5.79 8.93 19.39
C ALA A 379 6.00 7.41 19.51
N LEU A 380 5.18 6.61 18.82
CA LEU A 380 5.34 5.15 18.74
C LEU A 380 6.69 4.80 18.09
N GLY A 381 7.03 5.39 16.95
CA GLY A 381 8.32 5.18 16.28
C GLY A 381 9.53 5.54 17.14
N GLN A 382 9.45 6.67 17.88
CA GLN A 382 10.50 7.06 18.84
C GLN A 382 10.63 6.07 19.99
N GLY A 383 9.51 5.55 20.53
CA GLY A 383 9.50 4.52 21.55
C GLY A 383 10.15 3.21 21.07
N ILE A 384 9.85 2.79 19.85
CA ILE A 384 10.46 1.62 19.19
C ILE A 384 11.97 1.86 19.01
N THR A 385 12.39 3.04 18.53
CA THR A 385 13.81 3.41 18.42
C THR A 385 14.52 3.33 19.78
N ALA A 386 13.89 3.83 20.85
CA ALA A 386 14.46 3.75 22.19
C ALA A 386 14.62 2.30 22.67
N THR A 387 13.64 1.43 22.39
CA THR A 387 13.74 0.00 22.68
C THR A 387 14.92 -0.64 21.95
N PHE A 388 15.07 -0.41 20.65
CA PHE A 388 16.19 -0.95 19.88
C PHE A 388 17.56 -0.49 20.42
N LYS A 389 17.69 0.80 20.72
CA LYS A 389 18.92 1.35 21.29
C LYS A 389 19.23 0.79 22.68
N LYS A 390 18.23 0.57 23.53
CA LYS A 390 18.36 -0.07 24.85
C LYS A 390 19.04 -1.43 24.74
N TYR A 391 18.75 -2.18 23.68
CA TYR A 391 19.28 -3.52 23.43
C TYR A 391 20.46 -3.55 22.46
N GLY A 392 21.12 -2.41 22.21
CA GLY A 392 22.41 -2.36 21.53
C GLY A 392 22.32 -2.21 20.00
N ALA A 393 21.19 -1.77 19.44
CA ALA A 393 21.17 -1.38 18.04
C ALA A 393 22.16 -0.23 17.79
N VAL A 394 23.03 -0.42 16.80
CA VAL A 394 24.07 0.56 16.44
C VAL A 394 23.53 1.70 15.61
N ASN A 395 22.47 1.44 14.86
CA ASN A 395 21.72 2.42 14.08
C ASN A 395 20.23 2.06 14.04
N VAL A 396 19.37 3.06 13.89
CA VAL A 396 17.97 2.90 13.53
C VAL A 396 17.73 3.87 12.40
N GLU A 397 17.59 3.35 11.20
CA GLU A 397 17.37 4.09 9.98
C GLU A 397 15.87 4.35 9.79
N LEU A 398 15.50 5.59 9.48
CA LEU A 398 14.14 5.98 9.10
C LEU A 398 14.04 5.95 7.57
N LEU A 399 13.19 5.08 7.05
CA LEU A 399 12.97 4.93 5.60
C LEU A 399 11.72 5.65 5.10
N MET A 400 10.71 5.85 5.98
CA MET A 400 9.45 6.48 5.61
C MET A 400 8.87 7.25 6.82
N ASP A 401 8.44 8.48 6.59
CA ASP A 401 7.62 9.29 7.52
C ASP A 401 6.51 9.97 6.72
N THR A 402 5.58 9.18 6.21
CA THR A 402 4.43 9.67 5.44
C THR A 402 3.34 10.15 6.39
N PRO A 403 2.82 11.38 6.23
CA PRO A 403 1.78 11.91 7.09
C PRO A 403 0.47 11.13 6.95
N ALA A 404 -0.43 11.29 7.94
CA ALA A 404 -1.80 10.82 7.83
C ALA A 404 -2.65 11.82 7.03
N TRP A 405 -3.56 11.32 6.22
CA TRP A 405 -4.71 12.08 5.76
C TRP A 405 -5.80 11.97 6.81
N VAL A 406 -5.81 12.96 7.71
CA VAL A 406 -6.85 13.04 8.75
C VAL A 406 -8.09 13.63 8.11
N GLU A 407 -9.15 12.82 8.08
CA GLU A 407 -10.43 13.23 7.52
C GLU A 407 -11.09 14.34 8.34
N ARG A 408 -11.90 15.13 7.65
CA ARG A 408 -12.81 16.08 8.26
C ARG A 408 -14.22 15.48 8.27
N ALA A 409 -14.70 15.11 9.46
CA ALA A 409 -16.04 14.51 9.63
C ALA A 409 -17.17 15.42 9.13
N ASP A 410 -16.93 16.75 9.12
CA ASP A 410 -17.84 17.79 8.68
C ASP A 410 -17.51 18.34 7.28
N SER A 411 -16.74 17.62 6.46
CA SER A 411 -16.37 18.08 5.11
C SER A 411 -17.57 18.30 4.23
N PRO A 412 -17.84 19.55 3.80
CA PRO A 412 -18.90 19.86 2.85
C PRO A 412 -18.74 19.11 1.53
N LEU A 413 -17.50 18.91 1.06
CA LEU A 413 -17.23 18.17 -0.17
C LEU A 413 -17.65 16.70 -0.05
N VAL A 414 -17.31 16.02 1.05
CA VAL A 414 -17.73 14.63 1.28
C VAL A 414 -19.24 14.53 1.37
N ALA A 415 -19.90 15.46 2.10
CA ALA A 415 -21.36 15.49 2.21
C ALA A 415 -22.03 15.70 0.84
N LEU A 416 -21.52 16.63 0.04
CA LEU A 416 -22.02 16.89 -1.32
C LEU A 416 -21.80 15.68 -2.24
N THR A 417 -20.66 15.00 -2.11
CA THR A 417 -20.37 13.78 -2.89
C THR A 417 -21.34 12.67 -2.53
N CYS A 418 -21.62 12.41 -1.23
CA CYS A 418 -22.64 11.44 -0.80
C CYS A 418 -24.02 11.77 -1.39
N GLN A 419 -24.44 13.03 -1.29
CA GLN A 419 -25.73 13.47 -1.84
C GLN A 419 -25.77 13.27 -3.35
N THR A 420 -24.65 13.51 -4.05
CA THR A 420 -24.57 13.32 -5.51
C THR A 420 -24.72 11.84 -5.88
N PHE A 421 -24.08 10.92 -5.14
CA PHE A 421 -24.30 9.48 -5.33
C PHE A 421 -25.78 9.11 -5.15
N GLN A 422 -26.40 9.58 -4.07
CA GLN A 422 -27.82 9.30 -3.81
C GLN A 422 -28.72 9.80 -4.93
N ASP A 423 -28.48 11.02 -5.43
CA ASP A 423 -29.33 11.63 -6.46
C ASP A 423 -29.14 11.00 -7.84
N VAL A 424 -27.88 10.62 -8.18
CA VAL A 424 -27.52 10.11 -9.52
C VAL A 424 -27.70 8.59 -9.59
N LEU A 425 -27.35 7.85 -8.53
CA LEU A 425 -27.30 6.39 -8.55
C LEU A 425 -28.33 5.72 -7.64
N GLY A 426 -28.98 6.48 -6.76
CA GLY A 426 -30.06 5.99 -5.88
C GLY A 426 -29.58 5.28 -4.61
N PHE A 427 -28.29 5.37 -4.26
CA PHE A 427 -27.76 4.83 -3.01
C PHE A 427 -26.78 5.81 -2.35
N GLU A 428 -26.64 5.73 -1.02
CA GLU A 428 -25.64 6.46 -0.26
C GLU A 428 -24.38 5.61 -0.14
N PRO A 429 -23.20 6.11 -0.57
CA PRO A 429 -21.96 5.37 -0.48
C PRO A 429 -21.47 5.32 0.98
N LYS A 430 -20.73 4.28 1.32
CA LYS A 430 -20.06 4.17 2.62
C LYS A 430 -18.91 5.17 2.71
N LYS A 431 -18.78 5.82 3.86
CA LYS A 431 -17.61 6.64 4.19
C LYS A 431 -16.57 5.75 4.85
N VAL A 432 -15.38 5.70 4.26
CA VAL A 432 -14.30 4.84 4.74
C VAL A 432 -13.01 5.64 4.93
N ALA A 433 -12.17 5.15 5.84
CA ALA A 433 -10.81 5.62 6.02
C ALA A 433 -9.88 4.40 6.04
N MET A 434 -8.80 4.46 5.26
CA MET A 434 -7.90 3.34 5.01
C MET A 434 -6.76 3.32 6.01
N HIS A 435 -6.46 2.16 6.61
CA HIS A 435 -5.34 2.03 7.55
C HIS A 435 -4.01 1.75 6.81
N PHE A 436 -3.84 2.37 5.64
CA PHE A 436 -2.60 2.40 4.86
C PHE A 436 -2.44 3.78 4.22
N VAL A 437 -1.24 4.09 3.73
CA VAL A 437 -0.93 5.39 3.14
C VAL A 437 -1.61 5.58 1.80
N LEU A 438 -2.05 6.81 1.54
CA LEU A 438 -2.52 7.30 0.24
C LEU A 438 -1.86 8.65 -0.02
N GLU A 439 -1.59 8.99 -1.27
CA GLU A 439 -0.93 10.25 -1.62
C GLU A 439 -1.71 11.50 -1.16
N ALA A 440 -3.02 11.39 -0.98
CA ALA A 440 -3.89 12.42 -0.43
C ALA A 440 -3.38 13.02 0.90
N ALA A 441 -2.60 12.26 1.67
CA ALA A 441 -1.98 12.70 2.91
C ALA A 441 -0.99 13.86 2.70
N TYR A 442 -0.23 13.87 1.62
CA TYR A 442 0.70 14.96 1.29
C TYR A 442 -0.04 16.25 0.94
N TYR A 443 -1.22 16.15 0.32
CA TYR A 443 -2.04 17.32 -0.01
C TYR A 443 -2.60 17.98 1.25
N VAL A 444 -3.13 17.18 2.18
CA VAL A 444 -3.61 17.70 3.47
C VAL A 444 -2.51 18.39 4.24
N GLN A 445 -1.29 17.88 4.17
CA GLN A 445 -0.13 18.50 4.82
C GLN A 445 0.30 19.81 4.14
N LYS A 446 0.31 19.84 2.79
CA LYS A 446 0.88 20.97 2.01
C LYS A 446 -0.11 22.08 1.73
N TYR A 447 -1.40 21.78 1.63
CA TYR A 447 -2.43 22.73 1.23
C TYR A 447 -3.46 22.93 2.36
N PRO A 448 -3.21 23.87 3.28
CA PRO A 448 -4.13 24.12 4.40
C PRO A 448 -5.56 24.36 3.94
N GLY A 449 -6.51 23.71 4.60
CA GLY A 449 -7.93 23.83 4.29
C GLY A 449 -8.41 22.98 3.12
N VAL A 450 -7.57 22.15 2.52
CA VAL A 450 -7.98 21.23 1.46
C VAL A 450 -9.01 20.22 2.00
N GLU A 451 -10.04 19.98 1.18
CA GLU A 451 -11.02 18.90 1.36
C GLU A 451 -10.83 17.90 0.23
N ILE A 452 -10.79 16.61 0.54
CA ILE A 452 -10.57 15.55 -0.44
C ILE A 452 -11.67 14.51 -0.29
N ALA A 453 -12.26 14.12 -1.41
CA ALA A 453 -13.16 12.98 -1.53
C ALA A 453 -12.61 12.06 -2.62
N SER A 454 -12.24 10.82 -2.27
CA SER A 454 -11.78 9.83 -3.24
C SER A 454 -12.91 8.89 -3.60
N ILE A 455 -13.17 8.78 -4.90
CA ILE A 455 -14.19 7.92 -5.52
C ILE A 455 -13.58 7.22 -6.73
N GLY A 456 -14.17 6.11 -7.16
CA GLY A 456 -13.68 5.42 -8.34
C GLY A 456 -14.56 4.24 -8.75
N PRO A 457 -14.28 3.63 -9.90
CA PRO A 457 -14.97 2.42 -10.36
C PRO A 457 -14.55 1.19 -9.54
N LEU A 458 -15.29 0.11 -9.69
CA LEU A 458 -14.88 -1.17 -9.12
C LEU A 458 -13.69 -1.73 -9.92
N ILE A 459 -12.52 -1.75 -9.28
CA ILE A 459 -11.31 -2.41 -9.76
C ILE A 459 -11.06 -3.62 -8.86
N ILE A 460 -10.72 -4.74 -9.45
CA ILE A 460 -10.47 -5.99 -8.74
C ILE A 460 -9.07 -6.49 -9.11
N GLU A 461 -8.33 -6.92 -8.10
CA GLU A 461 -6.96 -7.43 -8.22
C GLU A 461 -6.01 -6.45 -8.93
N PRO A 462 -5.98 -5.15 -8.51
CA PRO A 462 -4.98 -4.22 -9.02
C PRO A 462 -3.57 -4.76 -8.79
N HIS A 463 -2.57 -4.19 -9.46
CA HIS A 463 -1.16 -4.58 -9.34
C HIS A 463 -0.88 -6.05 -9.69
N SER A 464 -1.79 -6.69 -10.43
CA SER A 464 -1.66 -8.09 -10.81
C SER A 464 -2.03 -8.32 -12.27
N THR A 465 -1.67 -9.50 -12.79
CA THR A 465 -2.06 -9.93 -14.14
C THR A 465 -3.52 -10.36 -14.24
N SER A 466 -4.27 -10.26 -13.16
CA SER A 466 -5.72 -10.53 -13.08
C SER A 466 -6.53 -9.25 -12.89
N GLU A 467 -5.86 -8.10 -12.93
CA GLU A 467 -6.49 -6.79 -12.81
C GLU A 467 -7.63 -6.62 -13.81
N ARG A 468 -8.75 -6.11 -13.32
CA ARG A 468 -9.93 -5.82 -14.14
C ARG A 468 -10.76 -4.67 -13.57
N VAL A 469 -11.32 -3.86 -14.45
CA VAL A 469 -12.23 -2.78 -14.08
C VAL A 469 -13.64 -3.05 -14.59
N ASN A 470 -14.63 -2.80 -13.76
CA ASN A 470 -16.03 -2.91 -14.14
C ASN A 470 -16.48 -1.65 -14.88
N LEU A 471 -16.80 -1.76 -16.17
CA LEU A 471 -17.12 -0.63 -17.02
C LEU A 471 -18.49 -0.01 -16.70
N ASP A 472 -19.43 -0.78 -16.13
CA ASP A 472 -20.75 -0.27 -15.75
C ASP A 472 -20.62 0.64 -14.53
N THR A 473 -19.72 0.32 -13.61
CA THR A 473 -19.39 1.21 -12.49
C THR A 473 -18.57 2.41 -12.94
N ALA A 474 -17.66 2.25 -13.92
CA ALA A 474 -16.93 3.38 -14.50
C ALA A 474 -17.89 4.41 -15.16
N ASP A 475 -18.87 3.95 -15.93
CA ASP A 475 -19.92 4.82 -16.49
C ASP A 475 -20.73 5.55 -15.41
N ASN A 476 -20.94 4.93 -14.27
CA ASN A 476 -21.66 5.54 -13.14
C ASN A 476 -20.80 6.57 -12.41
N ILE A 477 -19.52 6.28 -12.14
CA ILE A 477 -18.57 7.25 -11.54
C ILE A 477 -18.40 8.46 -12.48
N TRP A 478 -18.34 8.25 -13.79
CA TRP A 478 -18.37 9.34 -14.76
C TRP A 478 -19.56 10.28 -14.56
N LYS A 479 -20.79 9.74 -14.44
CA LYS A 479 -22.02 10.54 -14.21
C LYS A 479 -21.98 11.28 -12.88
N VAL A 480 -21.52 10.62 -11.81
CA VAL A 480 -21.35 11.24 -10.48
C VAL A 480 -20.36 12.39 -10.54
N THR A 481 -19.20 12.18 -11.18
CA THR A 481 -18.16 13.21 -11.32
C THR A 481 -18.68 14.43 -12.06
N LEU A 482 -19.38 14.25 -13.19
CA LEU A 482 -19.97 15.37 -13.95
C LEU A 482 -21.00 16.16 -13.15
N GLU A 483 -21.92 15.46 -12.46
CA GLU A 483 -22.92 16.13 -11.64
C GLU A 483 -22.29 16.84 -10.43
N LEU A 484 -21.25 16.25 -9.83
CA LEU A 484 -20.51 16.86 -8.73
C LEU A 484 -19.80 18.15 -9.17
N LEU A 485 -19.13 18.14 -10.33
CA LEU A 485 -18.49 19.34 -10.90
C LEU A 485 -19.51 20.45 -11.18
N LYS A 486 -20.68 20.09 -11.71
CA LYS A 486 -21.78 21.04 -11.94
C LYS A 486 -22.34 21.65 -10.65
N ARG A 487 -22.39 20.90 -9.55
CA ARG A 487 -22.83 21.39 -8.23
C ARG A 487 -21.80 22.26 -7.54
N LEU A 488 -20.52 22.10 -7.89
CA LEU A 488 -19.41 22.89 -7.38
C LEU A 488 -19.16 24.16 -8.20
N ALA A 489 -19.82 24.29 -9.38
CA ALA A 489 -19.79 25.46 -10.23
C ALA A 489 -20.81 26.56 -9.76
#